data_f1704a931bc6538abaa7ff1958cff868
#
_entry.id   f1704a931bc6538abaa7ff1958cff868
#
_cell.length_a   1.000
_cell.length_b   1.000
_cell.length_c   1.000
_cell.angle_alpha   90.00
_cell.angle_beta   90.00
_cell.angle_gamma   90.00
#
_symmetry.space_group_name_H-M   'P 1'
#
loop_
_entity.id
_entity.type
_entity.pdbx_description
1 polymer ?
#
loop_
_entity_poly.entity_id
_entity_poly.type
_entity_poly.pdbx_seq_one_letter_code
_entity_poly.pdbx_strand_id
1 'polypeptide(L)'
;MTREKYEIFIRALIEGDKADFKEWEKSTPYFDGCLPIEVMAERGPETLRHGPMKPRGLTNAHQPDTKPYAVVQLRQDNKLGTLYNMVGFQTKLKHGEQLRVFKTIPGLEGAEFARLGGLHRNTFLNSPKVLDDRLRLRASSRLRFAGQITGVEGYVESAAMGLMAGRMAAAERLQTSFVSPPPTTAHGALINHITGGHIETTDNNSGSFQPMNVNFGLFPPVEIPKGADGRKPRGKDKQVARKHAYTSRALRDFDQWLGHAPAIAA
;
A
#
# COMPACT_ATOMS: atom_id res chain seq x y z
N MET A 1 22.81 -1.53 -12.61
CA MET A 1 23.81 -0.56 -12.06
C MET A 1 24.84 -1.36 -11.28
N THR A 2 26.11 -0.96 -11.34
CA THR A 2 27.20 -1.53 -10.54
C THR A 2 27.14 -1.00 -9.10
N ARG A 3 27.92 -1.63 -8.19
CA ARG A 3 28.04 -1.17 -6.80
C ARG A 3 28.56 0.27 -6.71
N GLU A 4 29.62 0.57 -7.41
CA GLU A 4 30.23 1.90 -7.44
C GLU A 4 29.22 2.98 -7.88
N LYS A 5 28.50 2.75 -8.99
CA LYS A 5 27.46 3.68 -9.48
C LYS A 5 26.30 3.85 -8.50
N TYR A 6 25.95 2.78 -7.79
CA TYR A 6 24.96 2.83 -6.73
C TYR A 6 25.41 3.70 -5.55
N GLU A 7 26.64 3.52 -5.09
CA GLU A 7 27.21 4.31 -3.98
C GLU A 7 27.32 5.80 -4.34
N ILE A 8 27.67 6.14 -5.58
CA ILE A 8 27.66 7.52 -6.10
C ILE A 8 26.24 8.09 -6.04
N PHE A 9 25.26 7.34 -6.53
CA PHE A 9 23.85 7.75 -6.50
C PHE A 9 23.33 7.96 -5.07
N ILE A 10 23.59 7.03 -4.15
CA ILE A 10 23.17 7.14 -2.74
C ILE A 10 23.80 8.38 -2.08
N ARG A 11 25.07 8.62 -2.31
CA ARG A 11 25.73 9.82 -1.77
C ARG A 11 25.10 11.09 -2.30
N ALA A 12 24.92 11.19 -3.62
CA ALA A 12 24.27 12.35 -4.25
C ALA A 12 22.84 12.58 -3.74
N LEU A 13 22.12 11.48 -3.47
CA LEU A 13 20.75 11.50 -2.95
C LEU A 13 20.70 12.02 -1.50
N ILE A 14 21.62 11.59 -0.65
CA ILE A 14 21.69 12.03 0.76
C ILE A 14 22.16 13.48 0.86
N GLU A 15 23.13 13.89 0.06
CA GLU A 15 23.70 15.25 0.05
C GLU A 15 22.79 16.26 -0.64
N GLY A 16 21.88 15.82 -1.50
CA GLY A 16 21.00 16.70 -2.27
C GLY A 16 20.09 17.58 -1.40
N ASP A 17 19.91 18.82 -1.81
CA ASP A 17 19.04 19.79 -1.16
C ASP A 17 17.59 19.31 -1.14
N LYS A 18 16.97 19.35 0.02
CA LYS A 18 15.60 18.90 0.25
C LYS A 18 14.67 20.08 0.46
N ALA A 19 13.41 19.92 0.07
CA ALA A 19 12.38 20.91 0.37
C ALA A 19 12.09 20.90 1.87
N ASP A 20 12.02 22.09 2.45
CA ASP A 20 11.64 22.26 3.85
C ASP A 20 10.14 21.98 4.04
N PHE A 21 9.84 21.29 5.13
CA PHE A 21 8.47 21.13 5.57
C PHE A 21 7.99 22.37 6.32
N LYS A 22 6.72 22.67 6.18
CA LYS A 22 6.07 23.65 7.06
C LYS A 22 6.12 23.16 8.51
N GLU A 23 6.12 24.09 9.47
CA GLU A 23 6.30 23.77 10.89
C GLU A 23 5.35 22.66 11.38
N TRP A 24 4.09 22.72 10.97
CA TRP A 24 3.08 21.74 11.33
C TRP A 24 3.25 20.37 10.64
N GLU A 25 4.03 20.28 9.57
CA GLU A 25 4.34 19.03 8.87
C GLU A 25 5.54 18.29 9.45
N LYS A 26 6.43 18.99 10.18
CA LYS A 26 7.66 18.42 10.73
C LYS A 26 7.41 17.26 11.69
N SER A 27 6.34 17.35 12.49
CA SER A 27 5.95 16.33 13.45
C SER A 27 5.09 15.21 12.88
N THR A 28 4.65 15.31 11.61
CA THR A 28 3.78 14.32 10.99
C THR A 28 4.62 13.16 10.47
N PRO A 29 4.41 11.91 10.95
CA PRO A 29 5.14 10.76 10.47
C PRO A 29 4.87 10.51 8.98
N TYR A 30 5.88 9.98 8.29
CA TYR A 30 5.69 9.50 6.92
C TYR A 30 4.80 8.27 6.91
N PHE A 31 4.02 8.15 5.86
CA PHE A 31 3.36 6.89 5.52
C PHE A 31 4.40 5.90 5.00
N ASP A 32 4.50 4.70 5.61
CA ASP A 32 5.55 3.74 5.29
C ASP A 32 5.56 3.29 3.83
N GLY A 33 4.38 3.19 3.21
CA GLY A 33 4.24 2.85 1.78
C GLY A 33 4.68 3.95 0.81
N CYS A 34 4.89 5.18 1.31
CA CYS A 34 5.22 6.37 0.53
C CYS A 34 6.45 7.11 1.06
N LEU A 35 7.40 6.39 1.68
CA LEU A 35 8.64 6.99 2.16
C LEU A 35 9.45 7.59 1.00
N PRO A 36 9.93 8.83 1.14
CA PRO A 36 10.89 9.38 0.19
C PRO A 36 12.16 8.51 0.12
N ILE A 37 12.72 8.38 -1.07
CA ILE A 37 13.89 7.51 -1.29
C ILE A 37 15.11 7.97 -0.50
N GLU A 38 15.29 9.28 -0.28
CA GLU A 38 16.36 9.81 0.56
C GLU A 38 16.17 9.44 2.03
N VAL A 39 14.94 9.40 2.54
CA VAL A 39 14.65 8.94 3.91
C VAL A 39 14.93 7.45 4.06
N MET A 40 14.65 6.66 3.03
CA MET A 40 15.05 5.25 3.01
C MET A 40 16.57 5.09 2.97
N ALA A 41 17.28 5.89 2.18
CA ALA A 41 18.73 5.87 2.10
C ALA A 41 19.41 6.28 3.39
N GLU A 42 18.85 7.26 4.12
CA GLU A 42 19.32 7.71 5.44
C GLU A 42 19.21 6.60 6.53
N ARG A 43 18.28 5.64 6.37
CA ARG A 43 18.18 4.47 7.25
C ARG A 43 19.32 3.45 7.06
N GLY A 44 20.05 3.57 5.97
CA GLY A 44 21.21 2.75 5.65
C GLY A 44 21.45 2.67 4.15
N PRO A 45 22.72 2.63 3.70
CA PRO A 45 23.07 2.70 2.28
C PRO A 45 22.52 1.53 1.45
N GLU A 46 22.24 0.39 2.07
CA GLU A 46 21.69 -0.80 1.39
C GLU A 46 20.16 -0.84 1.37
N THR A 47 19.48 0.07 2.06
CA THR A 47 18.01 0.02 2.23
C THR A 47 17.28 0.02 0.89
N LEU A 48 17.70 0.85 -0.07
CA LEU A 48 17.05 0.93 -1.38
C LEU A 48 17.17 -0.37 -2.18
N ARG A 49 18.22 -1.16 -1.98
CA ARG A 49 18.41 -2.48 -2.63
C ARG A 49 17.46 -3.55 -2.10
N HIS A 50 16.87 -3.34 -0.95
CA HIS A 50 15.83 -4.20 -0.38
C HIS A 50 14.41 -3.67 -0.65
N GLY A 51 14.31 -2.47 -1.21
CA GLY A 51 13.08 -1.75 -1.56
C GLY A 51 12.98 -1.46 -3.06
N PRO A 52 12.85 -0.17 -3.45
CA PRO A 52 12.57 0.23 -4.83
C PRO A 52 13.67 -0.10 -5.85
N MET A 53 14.90 -0.30 -5.39
CA MET A 53 16.03 -0.65 -6.28
C MET A 53 16.45 -2.13 -6.20
N LYS A 54 15.55 -3.00 -5.76
CA LYS A 54 15.83 -4.43 -5.56
C LYS A 54 16.09 -5.15 -6.88
N PRO A 55 17.25 -5.82 -7.05
CA PRO A 55 17.65 -6.46 -8.31
C PRO A 55 17.00 -7.84 -8.54
N ARG A 56 16.25 -8.38 -7.58
CA ARG A 56 15.66 -9.72 -7.68
C ARG A 56 14.49 -9.79 -8.65
N GLY A 57 14.45 -10.85 -9.45
CA GLY A 57 13.36 -11.13 -10.38
C GLY A 57 13.46 -10.37 -11.70
N LEU A 58 14.52 -9.59 -11.88
CA LEU A 58 14.81 -8.89 -13.13
C LEU A 58 16.06 -9.47 -13.78
N THR A 59 15.97 -9.79 -15.05
CA THR A 59 17.09 -10.21 -15.89
C THR A 59 17.39 -9.12 -16.92
N ASN A 60 18.66 -8.84 -17.14
CA ASN A 60 19.08 -7.97 -18.25
C ASN A 60 19.12 -8.80 -19.54
N ALA A 61 18.21 -8.57 -20.47
CA ALA A 61 18.16 -9.29 -21.74
C ALA A 61 19.44 -9.12 -22.58
N HIS A 62 20.16 -8.01 -22.41
CA HIS A 62 21.42 -7.72 -23.12
C HIS A 62 22.67 -8.31 -22.44
N GLN A 63 22.57 -8.62 -21.16
CA GLN A 63 23.66 -9.20 -20.34
C GLN A 63 23.09 -10.17 -19.30
N PRO A 64 22.58 -11.34 -19.74
CA PRO A 64 21.85 -12.26 -18.85
C PRO A 64 22.70 -12.84 -17.72
N ASP A 65 24.03 -12.95 -17.94
CA ASP A 65 24.98 -13.48 -16.96
C ASP A 65 25.43 -12.45 -15.92
N THR A 66 25.16 -11.18 -16.15
CA THR A 66 25.55 -10.09 -15.24
C THR A 66 24.44 -9.80 -14.25
N LYS A 67 24.65 -10.15 -12.98
CA LYS A 67 23.73 -9.77 -11.91
C LYS A 67 23.94 -8.30 -11.53
N PRO A 68 22.94 -7.43 -11.71
CA PRO A 68 23.06 -6.04 -11.30
C PRO A 68 23.12 -5.94 -9.77
N TYR A 69 23.90 -4.98 -9.27
CA TYR A 69 23.94 -4.67 -7.85
C TYR A 69 22.65 -3.99 -7.38
N ALA A 70 22.12 -3.08 -8.17
CA ALA A 70 20.82 -2.43 -7.99
C ALA A 70 20.18 -2.14 -9.35
N VAL A 71 18.87 -1.97 -9.37
CA VAL A 71 18.11 -1.64 -10.58
C VAL A 71 17.15 -0.49 -10.31
N VAL A 72 16.85 0.31 -11.32
CA VAL A 72 15.75 1.25 -11.33
C VAL A 72 14.69 0.71 -12.26
N GLN A 73 13.49 0.51 -11.75
CA GLN A 73 12.37 0.05 -12.55
C GLN A 73 11.71 1.25 -13.21
N LEU A 74 11.71 1.24 -14.54
CA LEU A 74 10.93 2.19 -15.36
C LEU A 74 9.66 1.51 -15.83
N ARG A 75 8.52 2.10 -15.54
CA ARG A 75 7.22 1.63 -16.01
C ARG A 75 6.71 2.57 -17.09
N GLN A 76 6.39 2.02 -18.25
CA GLN A 76 5.81 2.77 -19.36
C GLN A 76 4.47 3.41 -18.93
N ASP A 77 4.34 4.71 -19.18
CA ASP A 77 3.20 5.51 -18.73
C ASP A 77 2.22 5.85 -19.86
N ASN A 78 2.66 5.73 -21.12
CA ASN A 78 1.81 5.97 -22.29
C ASN A 78 1.94 4.86 -23.33
N LYS A 79 0.94 4.72 -24.20
CA LYS A 79 0.92 3.69 -25.25
C LYS A 79 2.05 3.84 -26.28
N LEU A 80 2.56 5.06 -26.49
CA LEU A 80 3.62 5.35 -27.44
C LEU A 80 5.01 4.91 -26.96
N GLY A 81 5.17 4.61 -25.67
CA GLY A 81 6.47 4.23 -25.10
C GLY A 81 7.45 5.42 -25.00
N THR A 82 6.95 6.64 -24.96
CA THR A 82 7.77 7.86 -24.88
C THR A 82 7.87 8.42 -23.47
N LEU A 83 6.99 7.98 -22.55
CA LEU A 83 6.98 8.40 -21.16
C LEU A 83 7.11 7.18 -20.22
N TYR A 84 7.94 7.32 -19.19
CA TYR A 84 8.20 6.30 -18.19
C TYR A 84 8.18 6.87 -16.79
N ASN A 85 7.58 6.15 -15.87
CA ASN A 85 7.63 6.43 -14.45
C ASN A 85 8.78 5.69 -13.76
N MET A 86 9.54 6.37 -12.92
CA MET A 86 10.50 5.76 -12.01
C MET A 86 9.73 5.19 -10.81
N VAL A 87 9.62 3.88 -10.75
CA VAL A 87 8.78 3.22 -9.73
C VAL A 87 9.41 3.31 -8.33
N GLY A 88 8.66 3.83 -7.37
CA GLY A 88 9.09 3.93 -5.98
C GLY A 88 10.07 5.07 -5.69
N PHE A 89 10.23 6.01 -6.61
CA PHE A 89 11.13 7.18 -6.48
C PHE A 89 10.41 8.44 -6.01
N GLN A 90 9.62 8.31 -4.96
CA GLN A 90 9.07 9.49 -4.29
C GLN A 90 10.21 10.23 -3.59
N THR A 91 10.20 11.55 -3.67
CA THR A 91 11.32 12.37 -3.19
C THR A 91 10.86 13.72 -2.66
N LYS A 92 11.58 14.23 -1.67
CA LYS A 92 11.51 15.62 -1.19
C LYS A 92 12.67 16.49 -1.70
N LEU A 93 13.53 15.97 -2.58
CA LEU A 93 14.57 16.75 -3.22
C LEU A 93 13.96 17.97 -3.93
N LYS A 94 14.64 19.11 -3.85
CA LYS A 94 14.29 20.29 -4.66
C LYS A 94 14.39 19.95 -6.16
N HIS A 95 13.63 20.62 -6.99
CA HIS A 95 13.55 20.29 -8.42
C HIS A 95 14.91 20.24 -9.13
N GLY A 96 15.79 21.22 -8.87
CA GLY A 96 17.15 21.21 -9.43
C GLY A 96 17.98 20.03 -8.99
N GLU A 97 17.84 19.63 -7.74
CA GLU A 97 18.55 18.46 -7.19
C GLU A 97 18.01 17.15 -7.76
N GLN A 98 16.72 17.04 -8.03
CA GLN A 98 16.17 15.87 -8.70
C GLN A 98 16.83 15.64 -10.07
N LEU A 99 17.00 16.70 -10.85
CA LEU A 99 17.69 16.61 -12.13
C LEU A 99 19.16 16.17 -11.98
N ARG A 100 19.88 16.78 -11.05
CA ARG A 100 21.27 16.47 -10.78
C ARG A 100 21.47 15.03 -10.30
N VAL A 101 20.70 14.63 -9.31
CA VAL A 101 20.81 13.33 -8.63
C VAL A 101 20.36 12.19 -9.55
N PHE A 102 19.20 12.31 -10.19
CA PHE A 102 18.67 11.22 -11.00
C PHE A 102 19.47 11.00 -12.30
N LYS A 103 20.13 12.02 -12.83
CA LYS A 103 21.05 11.87 -13.96
C LYS A 103 22.37 11.16 -13.62
N THR A 104 22.66 10.89 -12.34
CA THR A 104 23.77 10.00 -11.95
C THR A 104 23.45 8.52 -12.16
N ILE A 105 22.19 8.19 -12.39
CA ILE A 105 21.74 6.81 -12.62
C ILE A 105 22.14 6.39 -14.04
N PRO A 106 22.87 5.26 -14.22
CA PRO A 106 23.26 4.79 -15.53
C PRO A 106 22.06 4.59 -16.46
N GLY A 107 22.15 5.18 -17.65
CA GLY A 107 21.09 5.20 -18.66
C GLY A 107 20.10 6.36 -18.53
N LEU A 108 20.24 7.22 -17.51
CA LEU A 108 19.42 8.42 -17.33
C LEU A 108 20.24 9.72 -17.47
N GLU A 109 21.50 9.65 -17.87
CA GLU A 109 22.38 10.82 -18.01
C GLU A 109 21.81 11.88 -18.96
N GLY A 110 21.21 11.43 -20.05
CA GLY A 110 20.54 12.27 -21.05
C GLY A 110 19.03 12.38 -20.91
N ALA A 111 18.46 11.88 -19.80
CA ALA A 111 17.01 11.87 -19.65
C ALA A 111 16.42 13.27 -19.53
N GLU A 112 15.28 13.47 -20.20
CA GLU A 112 14.42 14.64 -20.04
C GLU A 112 13.27 14.30 -19.09
N PHE A 113 13.09 15.11 -18.05
CA PHE A 113 12.03 14.90 -17.07
C PHE A 113 10.79 15.72 -17.45
N ALA A 114 9.78 15.06 -18.00
CA ALA A 114 8.51 15.69 -18.34
C ALA A 114 7.79 16.24 -17.10
N ARG A 115 7.99 15.62 -15.95
CA ARG A 115 7.48 16.07 -14.66
C ARG A 115 8.45 15.67 -13.54
N LEU A 116 8.75 16.60 -12.67
CA LEU A 116 9.50 16.35 -11.46
C LEU A 116 8.57 15.87 -10.34
N GLY A 117 9.10 15.02 -9.48
CA GLY A 117 8.36 14.45 -8.38
C GLY A 117 8.12 15.45 -7.25
N GLY A 118 7.09 15.19 -6.50
CA GLY A 118 6.80 15.86 -5.24
C GLY A 118 6.40 14.84 -4.19
N LEU A 119 6.56 15.21 -2.93
CA LEU A 119 6.06 14.40 -1.84
C LEU A 119 4.56 14.66 -1.67
N HIS A 120 3.78 13.60 -1.72
CA HIS A 120 2.38 13.64 -1.34
C HIS A 120 2.23 13.12 0.08
N ARG A 121 1.59 13.88 0.94
CA ARG A 121 1.11 13.42 2.23
C ARG A 121 -0.40 13.35 2.19
N ASN A 122 -0.93 12.16 2.39
CA ASN A 122 -2.35 11.96 2.51
C ASN A 122 -2.75 12.15 3.99
N THR A 123 -3.66 13.08 4.23
CA THR A 123 -4.28 13.22 5.56
C THR A 123 -5.23 12.06 5.79
N PHE A 124 -5.15 11.43 6.94
CA PHE A 124 -6.05 10.37 7.36
C PHE A 124 -6.37 10.46 8.85
N LEU A 125 -7.49 9.89 9.23
CA LEU A 125 -7.91 9.76 10.62
C LEU A 125 -7.20 8.57 11.28
N ASN A 126 -6.94 8.64 12.58
CA ASN A 126 -6.67 7.43 13.34
C ASN A 126 -8.00 6.68 13.56
N SER A 127 -8.47 6.07 12.47
CA SER A 127 -9.81 5.51 12.35
C SER A 127 -10.17 4.50 13.45
N PRO A 128 -9.27 3.58 13.86
CA PRO A 128 -9.54 2.67 14.96
C PRO A 128 -9.93 3.35 16.28
N LYS A 129 -9.41 4.56 16.51
CA LYS A 129 -9.72 5.33 17.73
C LYS A 129 -10.99 6.14 17.62
N VAL A 130 -11.34 6.61 16.42
CA VAL A 130 -12.40 7.62 16.25
C VAL A 130 -13.65 7.10 15.56
N LEU A 131 -13.59 5.97 14.85
CA LEU A 131 -14.75 5.38 14.18
C LEU A 131 -15.31 4.19 14.94
N ASP A 132 -16.63 4.01 14.82
CA ASP A 132 -17.32 2.80 15.26
C ASP A 132 -17.38 1.75 14.10
N ASP A 133 -17.99 0.58 14.38
CA ASP A 133 -18.17 -0.52 13.43
C ASP A 133 -19.11 -0.19 12.24
N ARG A 134 -19.80 0.94 12.32
CA ARG A 134 -20.65 1.52 11.27
C ARG A 134 -19.97 2.66 10.52
N LEU A 135 -18.67 2.83 10.68
CA LEU A 135 -17.86 3.91 10.10
C LEU A 135 -18.30 5.32 10.53
N ARG A 136 -19.04 5.43 11.64
CA ARG A 136 -19.48 6.71 12.19
C ARG A 136 -18.44 7.24 13.16
N LEU A 137 -18.33 8.56 13.20
CA LEU A 137 -17.52 9.22 14.20
C LEU A 137 -18.11 8.98 15.60
N ARG A 138 -17.34 8.41 16.51
CA ARG A 138 -17.81 8.13 17.90
C ARG A 138 -18.30 9.39 18.61
N ALA A 139 -17.68 10.54 18.35
CA ALA A 139 -18.07 11.83 18.91
C ALA A 139 -19.36 12.40 18.27
N SER A 140 -19.77 11.93 17.08
CA SER A 140 -20.97 12.40 16.40
C SER A 140 -21.46 11.34 15.41
N SER A 141 -22.45 10.57 15.81
CA SER A 141 -23.03 9.48 15.00
C SER A 141 -23.66 9.93 13.67
N ARG A 142 -23.89 11.23 13.50
CA ARG A 142 -24.38 11.82 12.24
C ARG A 142 -23.31 11.88 11.15
N LEU A 143 -22.04 11.80 11.52
CA LEU A 143 -20.91 11.87 10.58
C LEU A 143 -20.37 10.47 10.32
N ARG A 144 -20.21 10.14 9.05
CA ARG A 144 -19.65 8.87 8.59
C ARG A 144 -18.51 9.14 7.61
N PHE A 145 -17.45 8.35 7.70
CA PHE A 145 -16.27 8.50 6.87
C PHE A 145 -15.99 7.21 6.11
N ALA A 146 -15.45 7.33 4.88
CA ALA A 146 -15.07 6.19 4.06
C ALA A 146 -13.92 6.56 3.11
N GLY A 147 -13.26 5.56 2.58
CA GLY A 147 -12.17 5.70 1.62
C GLY A 147 -10.87 6.16 2.25
N GLN A 148 -10.04 6.84 1.49
CA GLN A 148 -8.68 7.18 1.86
C GLN A 148 -8.55 7.93 3.20
N ILE A 149 -9.47 8.84 3.49
CA ILE A 149 -9.47 9.57 4.77
C ILE A 149 -9.55 8.64 5.99
N THR A 150 -10.05 7.43 5.82
CA THR A 150 -10.15 6.43 6.88
C THR A 150 -8.96 5.47 6.95
N GLY A 151 -7.91 5.68 6.14
CA GLY A 151 -6.76 4.80 6.07
C GLY A 151 -6.92 3.62 5.10
N VAL A 152 -7.86 3.71 4.18
CA VAL A 152 -8.00 2.73 3.08
C VAL A 152 -7.27 3.25 1.85
N GLU A 153 -6.18 2.61 1.49
CA GLU A 153 -5.43 2.92 0.28
C GLU A 153 -6.03 2.18 -0.93
N GLY A 154 -5.90 2.80 -2.11
CA GLY A 154 -6.38 2.25 -3.38
C GLY A 154 -7.76 2.77 -3.78
N TYR A 155 -7.93 3.02 -5.08
CA TYR A 155 -9.18 3.57 -5.62
C TYR A 155 -10.34 2.58 -5.52
N VAL A 156 -10.09 1.30 -5.81
CA VAL A 156 -11.11 0.24 -5.76
C VAL A 156 -11.53 0.00 -4.32
N GLU A 157 -10.59 -0.07 -3.39
CA GLU A 157 -10.83 -0.22 -1.96
C GLU A 157 -11.62 0.96 -1.39
N SER A 158 -11.23 2.18 -1.77
CA SER A 158 -11.94 3.40 -1.36
C SER A 158 -13.37 3.43 -1.88
N ALA A 159 -13.60 3.05 -3.14
CA ALA A 159 -14.93 2.94 -3.72
C ALA A 159 -15.77 1.86 -3.00
N ALA A 160 -15.19 0.70 -2.72
CA ALA A 160 -15.84 -0.38 -1.98
C ALA A 160 -16.25 0.06 -0.57
N MET A 161 -15.38 0.77 0.14
CA MET A 161 -15.71 1.30 1.48
C MET A 161 -16.75 2.41 1.41
N GLY A 162 -16.75 3.24 0.36
CA GLY A 162 -17.80 4.23 0.10
C GLY A 162 -19.16 3.56 -0.10
N LEU A 163 -19.21 2.47 -0.88
CA LEU A 163 -20.43 1.68 -1.07
C LEU A 163 -20.91 1.08 0.27
N MET A 164 -20.02 0.54 1.09
CA MET A 164 -20.39 0.01 2.41
C MET A 164 -20.94 1.09 3.32
N ALA A 165 -20.30 2.25 3.39
CA ALA A 165 -20.77 3.40 4.16
C ALA A 165 -22.17 3.87 3.70
N GLY A 166 -22.38 3.90 2.38
CA GLY A 166 -23.70 4.23 1.80
C GLY A 166 -24.77 3.22 2.18
N ARG A 167 -24.48 1.91 2.10
CA ARG A 167 -25.41 0.85 2.54
C ARG A 167 -25.73 0.93 4.02
N MET A 168 -24.72 1.18 4.87
CA MET A 168 -24.94 1.39 6.31
C MET A 168 -25.83 2.60 6.59
N ALA A 169 -25.62 3.71 5.87
CA ALA A 169 -26.44 4.92 6.01
C ALA A 169 -27.87 4.71 5.54
N ALA A 170 -28.05 4.01 4.42
CA ALA A 170 -29.38 3.67 3.90
C ALA A 170 -30.17 2.77 4.87
N ALA A 171 -29.53 1.72 5.38
CA ALA A 171 -30.14 0.83 6.36
C ALA A 171 -30.58 1.59 7.64
N GLU A 172 -29.72 2.49 8.12
CA GLU A 172 -30.04 3.34 9.27
C GLU A 172 -31.24 4.26 8.98
N ARG A 173 -31.26 4.90 7.81
CA ARG A 173 -32.36 5.79 7.41
C ARG A 173 -33.66 5.04 7.21
N LEU A 174 -33.62 3.83 6.67
CA LEU A 174 -34.77 2.97 6.41
C LEU A 174 -35.18 2.13 7.64
N GLN A 175 -34.44 2.24 8.74
CA GLN A 175 -34.63 1.43 9.96
C GLN A 175 -34.59 -0.08 9.70
N THR A 176 -33.77 -0.49 8.73
CA THR A 176 -33.51 -1.90 8.40
C THR A 176 -32.20 -2.38 9.03
N SER A 177 -32.07 -3.70 9.17
CA SER A 177 -30.82 -4.28 9.66
C SER A 177 -29.72 -4.20 8.59
N PHE A 178 -28.50 -3.88 9.01
CA PHE A 178 -27.29 -4.03 8.19
C PHE A 178 -26.40 -5.08 8.82
N VAL A 179 -26.07 -6.10 8.04
CA VAL A 179 -25.09 -7.12 8.42
C VAL A 179 -23.77 -6.78 7.73
N SER A 180 -22.72 -6.59 8.51
CA SER A 180 -21.39 -6.34 7.97
C SER A 180 -20.84 -7.57 7.25
N PRO A 181 -20.11 -7.41 6.13
CA PRO A 181 -19.46 -8.53 5.49
C PRO A 181 -18.45 -9.20 6.44
N PRO A 182 -18.31 -10.53 6.38
CA PRO A 182 -17.41 -11.26 7.27
C PRO A 182 -15.95 -10.80 7.14
N PRO A 183 -15.16 -10.81 8.22
CA PRO A 183 -13.75 -10.44 8.18
C PRO A 183 -12.89 -11.34 7.28
N THR A 184 -13.43 -12.46 6.86
CA THR A 184 -12.81 -13.36 5.87
C THR A 184 -12.92 -12.85 4.42
N THR A 185 -13.71 -11.78 4.18
CA THR A 185 -13.85 -11.11 2.89
C THR A 185 -12.97 -9.86 2.83
N ALA A 186 -12.66 -9.36 1.63
CA ALA A 186 -11.90 -8.13 1.45
C ALA A 186 -12.58 -6.92 2.11
N HIS A 187 -13.91 -6.80 1.95
CA HIS A 187 -14.69 -5.73 2.56
C HIS A 187 -14.67 -5.79 4.08
N GLY A 188 -14.91 -6.96 4.65
CA GLY A 188 -14.91 -7.14 6.10
C GLY A 188 -13.52 -6.98 6.70
N ALA A 189 -12.47 -7.44 6.02
CA ALA A 189 -11.08 -7.26 6.44
C ALA A 189 -10.68 -5.77 6.50
N LEU A 190 -11.09 -4.97 5.49
CA LEU A 190 -10.87 -3.51 5.49
C LEU A 190 -11.67 -2.79 6.58
N ILE A 191 -12.96 -3.11 6.75
CA ILE A 191 -13.76 -2.55 7.84
C ILE A 191 -13.09 -2.85 9.18
N ASN A 192 -12.69 -4.10 9.39
CA ASN A 192 -12.02 -4.53 10.61
C ASN A 192 -10.70 -3.77 10.86
N HIS A 193 -9.92 -3.53 9.81
CA HIS A 193 -8.69 -2.75 9.89
C HIS A 193 -8.96 -1.31 10.34
N ILE A 194 -9.90 -0.61 9.72
CA ILE A 194 -10.17 0.81 10.00
C ILE A 194 -11.05 1.05 11.24
N THR A 195 -11.64 0.02 11.80
CA THR A 195 -12.43 0.12 13.06
C THR A 195 -11.76 -0.50 14.27
N GLY A 196 -10.54 -1.05 14.10
CA GLY A 196 -9.71 -1.58 15.18
C GLY A 196 -10.05 -3.00 15.62
N GLY A 197 -10.91 -3.72 14.89
CA GLY A 197 -11.32 -5.08 15.26
C GLY A 197 -10.23 -6.16 15.18
N HIS A 198 -9.04 -5.84 14.67
CA HIS A 198 -7.88 -6.74 14.63
C HIS A 198 -6.81 -6.39 15.69
N ILE A 199 -7.02 -5.32 16.45
CA ILE A 199 -6.09 -4.90 17.50
C ILE A 199 -6.46 -5.67 18.77
N GLU A 200 -5.71 -6.73 19.06
CA GLU A 200 -5.75 -7.32 20.39
C GLU A 200 -5.18 -6.31 21.39
N THR A 201 -5.97 -5.94 22.37
CA THR A 201 -5.72 -4.87 23.35
C THR A 201 -4.63 -5.20 24.38
N THR A 202 -3.70 -6.11 24.09
CA THR A 202 -2.77 -6.64 25.06
C THR A 202 -1.41 -5.95 25.16
N ASP A 203 -1.06 -5.01 24.27
CA ASP A 203 0.23 -4.33 24.38
C ASP A 203 0.14 -2.81 24.25
N ASN A 204 0.65 -2.12 25.27
CA ASN A 204 0.89 -0.67 25.30
C ASN A 204 1.88 -0.18 24.21
N ASN A 205 2.28 -1.04 23.30
CA ASN A 205 3.18 -0.78 22.18
C ASN A 205 2.50 -1.05 20.84
N SER A 206 1.22 -0.71 20.73
CA SER A 206 0.50 -0.75 19.46
C SER A 206 1.19 0.20 18.48
N GLY A 207 1.83 -0.34 17.46
CA GLY A 207 2.35 0.42 16.34
C GLY A 207 1.30 1.42 15.84
N SER A 208 1.74 2.59 15.35
CA SER A 208 0.80 3.60 14.86
C SER A 208 -0.07 2.99 13.75
N PHE A 209 -1.36 3.27 13.77
CA PHE A 209 -2.26 2.90 12.69
C PHE A 209 -1.74 3.42 11.35
N GLN A 210 -1.62 2.54 10.36
CA GLN A 210 -1.11 2.88 9.04
C GLN A 210 -2.17 2.61 7.98
N PRO A 211 -2.40 3.56 7.06
CA PRO A 211 -3.19 3.31 5.86
C PRO A 211 -2.61 2.17 5.04
N MET A 212 -3.46 1.34 4.45
CA MET A 212 -3.02 0.26 3.58
C MET A 212 -4.09 -0.18 2.57
N ASN A 213 -3.61 -0.82 1.50
CA ASN A 213 -4.45 -1.57 0.58
C ASN A 213 -4.90 -2.88 1.21
N VAL A 214 -5.96 -3.47 0.68
CA VAL A 214 -6.33 -4.84 1.04
C VAL A 214 -5.18 -5.81 0.76
N ASN A 215 -4.84 -6.61 1.75
CA ASN A 215 -3.79 -7.62 1.63
C ASN A 215 -4.11 -8.81 2.53
N PHE A 216 -3.47 -9.96 2.27
CA PHE A 216 -3.74 -11.19 3.02
C PHE A 216 -3.38 -11.13 4.51
N GLY A 217 -2.61 -10.14 4.95
CA GLY A 217 -2.31 -9.92 6.37
C GLY A 217 -3.50 -9.42 7.17
N LEU A 218 -4.50 -8.82 6.51
CA LEU A 218 -5.73 -8.34 7.14
C LEU A 218 -6.77 -9.45 7.36
N PHE A 219 -6.61 -10.59 6.69
CA PHE A 219 -7.58 -11.68 6.77
C PHE A 219 -7.27 -12.59 7.95
N PRO A 220 -8.29 -13.11 8.64
CA PRO A 220 -8.10 -14.16 9.61
C PRO A 220 -7.35 -15.37 9.01
N PRO A 221 -6.52 -16.08 9.78
CA PRO A 221 -5.76 -17.22 9.30
C PRO A 221 -6.61 -18.24 8.53
N VAL A 222 -5.99 -18.94 7.58
CA VAL A 222 -6.63 -20.00 6.79
C VAL A 222 -5.79 -21.27 6.86
N GLU A 223 -6.46 -22.40 6.93
CA GLU A 223 -5.80 -23.68 6.78
C GLU A 223 -5.40 -23.92 5.32
N ILE A 224 -4.14 -24.32 5.12
CA ILE A 224 -3.64 -24.66 3.78
C ILE A 224 -4.02 -26.11 3.48
N PRO A 225 -4.80 -26.35 2.42
CA PRO A 225 -5.19 -27.70 2.06
C PRO A 225 -3.97 -28.57 1.72
N LYS A 226 -4.07 -29.86 2.01
CA LYS A 226 -3.08 -30.84 1.54
C LYS A 226 -3.18 -30.98 0.03
N GLY A 227 -2.06 -31.27 -0.64
CA GLY A 227 -2.05 -31.60 -2.04
C GLY A 227 -2.78 -32.92 -2.34
N ALA A 228 -2.95 -33.23 -3.62
CA ALA A 228 -3.58 -34.48 -4.07
C ALA A 228 -2.86 -35.75 -3.54
N ASP A 229 -1.57 -35.62 -3.21
CA ASP A 229 -0.74 -36.67 -2.58
C ASP A 229 -0.94 -36.77 -1.06
N GLY A 230 -1.86 -36.03 -0.47
CA GLY A 230 -2.15 -35.99 0.96
C GLY A 230 -1.09 -35.23 1.81
N ARG A 231 -0.05 -34.67 1.18
CA ARG A 231 1.04 -33.98 1.86
C ARG A 231 0.80 -32.47 1.92
N LYS A 232 1.39 -31.82 2.94
CA LYS A 232 1.37 -30.35 3.02
C LYS A 232 2.32 -29.77 1.95
N PRO A 233 1.85 -28.80 1.14
CA PRO A 233 2.70 -28.17 0.12
C PRO A 233 3.88 -27.43 0.76
N ARG A 234 5.00 -27.34 0.03
CA ARG A 234 6.26 -26.71 0.50
C ARG A 234 6.72 -25.63 -0.48
N GLY A 235 7.60 -24.74 -0.03
CA GLY A 235 8.24 -23.72 -0.87
C GLY A 235 7.24 -22.84 -1.61
N LYS A 236 7.38 -22.74 -2.93
CA LYS A 236 6.50 -21.94 -3.81
C LYS A 236 5.06 -22.47 -3.81
N ASP A 237 4.88 -23.77 -3.82
CA ASP A 237 3.54 -24.40 -3.84
C ASP A 237 2.75 -24.10 -2.57
N LYS A 238 3.42 -24.00 -1.41
CA LYS A 238 2.79 -23.55 -0.16
C LYS A 238 2.27 -22.12 -0.27
N GLN A 239 3.03 -21.22 -0.91
CA GLN A 239 2.60 -19.83 -1.09
C GLN A 239 1.39 -19.73 -2.03
N VAL A 240 1.41 -20.48 -3.13
CA VAL A 240 0.28 -20.54 -4.08
C VAL A 240 -0.96 -21.12 -3.42
N ALA A 241 -0.83 -22.27 -2.77
CA ALA A 241 -1.94 -22.92 -2.07
C ALA A 241 -2.53 -22.03 -0.96
N ARG A 242 -1.67 -21.32 -0.22
CA ARG A 242 -2.12 -20.34 0.79
C ARG A 242 -2.94 -19.21 0.18
N LYS A 243 -2.45 -18.58 -0.88
CA LYS A 243 -3.16 -17.50 -1.56
C LYS A 243 -4.51 -17.98 -2.10
N HIS A 244 -4.51 -19.16 -2.73
CA HIS A 244 -5.73 -19.76 -3.24
C HIS A 244 -6.75 -20.06 -2.14
N ALA A 245 -6.30 -20.58 -1.00
CA ALA A 245 -7.17 -20.85 0.15
C ALA A 245 -7.82 -19.56 0.70
N TYR A 246 -7.06 -18.45 0.78
CA TYR A 246 -7.61 -17.15 1.17
C TYR A 246 -8.66 -16.64 0.18
N THR A 247 -8.34 -16.65 -1.12
CA THR A 247 -9.25 -16.11 -2.14
C THR A 247 -10.51 -16.95 -2.28
N SER A 248 -10.40 -18.28 -2.28
CA SER A 248 -11.56 -19.18 -2.36
C SER A 248 -12.49 -19.02 -1.16
N ARG A 249 -11.93 -18.90 0.06
CA ARG A 249 -12.73 -18.62 1.25
C ARG A 249 -13.42 -17.26 1.15
N ALA A 250 -12.67 -16.23 0.76
CA ALA A 250 -13.19 -14.87 0.71
C ALA A 250 -14.35 -14.72 -0.30
N LEU A 251 -14.23 -15.33 -1.49
CA LEU A 251 -15.28 -15.31 -2.50
C LEU A 251 -16.52 -16.06 -2.03
N ARG A 252 -16.37 -17.29 -1.52
CA ARG A 252 -17.48 -18.05 -0.98
C ARG A 252 -18.22 -17.31 0.13
N ASP A 253 -17.50 -16.76 1.09
CA ASP A 253 -18.08 -16.08 2.24
C ASP A 253 -18.73 -14.75 1.83
N PHE A 254 -18.20 -14.11 0.76
CA PHE A 254 -18.80 -12.93 0.17
C PHE A 254 -20.12 -13.25 -0.56
N ASP A 255 -20.14 -14.31 -1.35
CA ASP A 255 -21.36 -14.76 -2.04
C ASP A 255 -22.45 -15.15 -1.04
N GLN A 256 -22.10 -15.85 0.04
CA GLN A 256 -23.02 -16.16 1.12
C GLN A 256 -23.56 -14.89 1.79
N TRP A 257 -22.71 -13.91 2.07
CA TRP A 257 -23.12 -12.64 2.65
C TRP A 257 -24.06 -11.88 1.70
N LEU A 258 -23.80 -11.85 0.40
CA LEU A 258 -24.68 -11.22 -0.60
C LEU A 258 -26.05 -11.85 -0.61
N GLY A 259 -26.14 -13.19 -0.52
CA GLY A 259 -27.42 -13.91 -0.48
C GLY A 259 -28.25 -13.64 0.78
N HIS A 260 -27.61 -13.19 1.87
CA HIS A 260 -28.30 -12.87 3.12
C HIS A 260 -28.46 -11.36 3.35
N ALA A 261 -27.78 -10.53 2.55
CA ALA A 261 -27.89 -9.08 2.67
C ALA A 261 -29.28 -8.62 2.18
N PRO A 262 -30.04 -7.85 2.99
CA PRO A 262 -31.33 -7.34 2.53
C PRO A 262 -31.15 -6.54 1.25
N ALA A 263 -31.94 -6.83 0.23
CA ALA A 263 -32.01 -6.03 -0.97
C ALA A 263 -32.40 -4.60 -0.57
N ILE A 264 -31.57 -3.63 -0.90
CA ILE A 264 -31.98 -2.23 -0.80
C ILE A 264 -32.92 -2.04 -1.97
N ALA A 265 -34.23 -1.92 -1.67
CA ALA A 265 -35.22 -1.58 -2.67
C ALA A 265 -34.78 -0.30 -3.41
N ALA A 266 -34.78 -0.36 -4.74
CA ALA A 266 -34.42 0.75 -5.61
C ALA A 266 -35.40 1.91 -5.49
#